data_0d24edc086a35da8a5b551b91f59d549
#
_entry.id   0d24edc086a35da8a5b551b91f59d549
#
_cell.length_a   1.000
_cell.length_b   1.000
_cell.length_c   1.000
_cell.angle_alpha   90.00
_cell.angle_beta   90.00
_cell.angle_gamma   90.00
#
_symmetry.space_group_name_H-M   'P 1'
#
loop_
_entity.id
_entity.type
_entity.pdbx_description
1 polymer ?
#
loop_
_entity_poly.entity_id
_entity_poly.type
_entity_poly.pdbx_seq_one_letter_code
_entity_poly.pdbx_strand_id
1 'polypeptide(L)'
;MEKIYSKVEPKKLLHVVVRFNAIKGRTQLIPDDNFIQCSSLKMEKGKTFRPHRHVVKSRTYEKQIAQESWIVISGKVRCIFYDLDNTIIATPILQPGDASFTLYGGHTYEIIEDDTTVYEYKTGPYEGQELDKVFIDNG
;
A
#
# COMPACT_ATOMS: atom_id res chain seq x y z
N MET A 1 -1.47 -6.54 -11.20
CA MET A 1 -1.38 -5.29 -10.44
C MET A 1 -2.45 -4.35 -10.96
N GLU A 2 -3.30 -3.88 -10.06
CA GLU A 2 -4.40 -2.97 -10.35
C GLU A 2 -4.02 -1.58 -9.83
N LYS A 3 -4.01 -0.57 -10.71
CA LYS A 3 -3.72 0.82 -10.37
C LYS A 3 -5.01 1.62 -10.36
N ILE A 4 -5.27 2.33 -9.27
CA ILE A 4 -6.48 3.12 -9.05
C ILE A 4 -6.09 4.60 -9.01
N TYR A 5 -6.52 5.32 -10.04
CA TYR A 5 -6.25 6.74 -10.19
C TYR A 5 -7.42 7.58 -9.71
N SER A 6 -7.15 8.79 -9.25
CA SER A 6 -8.15 9.74 -8.85
C SER A 6 -9.05 10.13 -10.03
N LYS A 7 -10.33 10.34 -9.76
CA LYS A 7 -11.27 10.95 -10.70
C LYS A 7 -11.23 12.47 -10.62
N VAL A 8 -10.80 13.01 -9.47
CA VAL A 8 -10.64 14.45 -9.25
C VAL A 8 -9.35 14.95 -9.91
N GLU A 9 -8.25 14.19 -9.75
CA GLU A 9 -6.95 14.44 -10.38
C GLU A 9 -6.53 13.23 -11.23
N PRO A 10 -6.99 13.07 -12.49
CA PRO A 10 -6.92 11.81 -13.24
C PRO A 10 -5.53 11.22 -13.47
N LYS A 11 -4.46 12.01 -13.31
CA LYS A 11 -3.08 11.53 -13.42
C LYS A 11 -2.48 11.05 -12.10
N LYS A 12 -3.18 11.27 -10.98
CA LYS A 12 -2.68 10.95 -9.64
C LYS A 12 -3.02 9.52 -9.27
N LEU A 13 -2.01 8.69 -9.11
CA LEU A 13 -2.15 7.34 -8.61
C LEU A 13 -2.42 7.38 -7.10
N LEU A 14 -3.57 6.85 -6.68
CA LEU A 14 -3.99 6.84 -5.28
C LEU A 14 -3.71 5.49 -4.61
N HIS A 15 -4.14 4.42 -5.25
CA HIS A 15 -4.04 3.08 -4.67
C HIS A 15 -3.50 2.06 -5.66
N VAL A 16 -2.86 1.03 -5.13
CA VAL A 16 -2.38 -0.12 -5.89
C VAL A 16 -2.83 -1.39 -5.20
N VAL A 17 -3.38 -2.34 -5.97
CA VAL A 17 -3.68 -3.70 -5.50
C VAL A 17 -2.80 -4.68 -6.25
N VAL A 18 -2.12 -5.54 -5.49
CA VAL A 18 -1.26 -6.59 -6.02
C VAL A 18 -1.88 -7.93 -5.72
N ARG A 19 -2.09 -8.73 -6.76
CA ARG A 19 -2.60 -10.10 -6.64
C ARG A 19 -1.42 -11.08 -6.57
N PHE A 20 -1.43 -11.93 -5.57
CA PHE A 20 -0.37 -12.92 -5.36
C PHE A 20 -0.13 -13.77 -6.62
N ASN A 21 -1.20 -14.23 -7.26
CA ASN A 21 -1.12 -15.08 -8.45
C ASN A 21 -0.58 -14.37 -9.70
N ALA A 22 -0.51 -13.04 -9.70
CA ALA A 22 0.00 -12.25 -10.81
C ALA A 22 1.50 -11.92 -10.69
N ILE A 23 2.14 -12.31 -9.60
CA ILE A 23 3.57 -12.04 -9.37
C ILE A 23 4.43 -12.89 -10.31
N LYS A 24 5.31 -12.21 -11.07
CA LYS A 24 6.25 -12.83 -12.01
C LYS A 24 7.64 -12.20 -11.82
N GLY A 25 8.64 -13.02 -11.48
CA GLY A 25 10.01 -12.55 -11.32
C GLY A 25 10.12 -11.36 -10.35
N ARG A 26 10.96 -10.38 -10.68
CA ARG A 26 11.09 -9.12 -9.94
C ARG A 26 10.25 -8.03 -10.62
N THR A 27 9.36 -7.43 -9.88
CA THR A 27 8.50 -6.34 -10.37
C THR A 27 8.49 -5.20 -9.36
N GLN A 28 8.82 -3.99 -9.79
CA GLN A 28 8.60 -2.77 -9.00
C GLN A 28 7.11 -2.49 -8.97
N LEU A 29 6.54 -2.40 -7.77
CA LEU A 29 5.09 -2.27 -7.57
C LEU A 29 4.65 -0.82 -7.41
N ILE A 30 5.52 0.01 -6.85
CA ILE A 30 5.23 1.41 -6.52
C ILE A 30 6.21 2.30 -7.28
N PRO A 31 5.75 3.40 -7.90
CA PRO A 31 6.63 4.36 -8.57
C PRO A 31 7.70 4.94 -7.64
N ASP A 32 8.90 5.18 -8.18
CA ASP A 32 10.11 5.53 -7.41
C ASP A 32 10.02 6.86 -6.65
N ASP A 33 9.09 7.73 -7.03
CA ASP A 33 8.83 9.04 -6.41
C ASP A 33 7.95 8.99 -5.17
N ASN A 34 7.49 7.80 -4.77
CA ASN A 34 6.71 7.61 -3.55
C ASN A 34 7.60 7.32 -2.33
N PHE A 35 7.10 7.63 -1.14
CA PHE A 35 7.80 7.39 0.13
C PHE A 35 7.87 5.89 0.47
N ILE A 36 6.76 5.16 0.27
CA ILE A 36 6.76 3.71 0.38
C ILE A 36 7.31 3.10 -0.91
N GLN A 37 8.20 2.13 -0.76
CA GLN A 37 8.74 1.38 -1.89
C GLN A 37 8.46 -0.11 -1.69
N CYS A 38 8.03 -0.77 -2.73
CA CYS A 38 7.81 -2.21 -2.71
C CYS A 38 8.12 -2.85 -4.05
N SER A 39 8.75 -3.99 -3.99
CA SER A 39 8.93 -4.89 -5.15
C SER A 39 8.44 -6.28 -4.78
N SER A 40 7.76 -6.94 -5.70
CA SER A 40 7.53 -8.38 -5.59
C SER A 40 8.65 -9.15 -6.28
N LEU A 41 9.02 -10.29 -5.69
CA LEU A 41 10.05 -11.18 -6.23
C LEU A 41 9.56 -12.62 -6.18
N LYS A 42 9.49 -13.26 -7.34
CA LYS A 42 9.29 -14.71 -7.46
C LYS A 42 10.60 -15.32 -7.92
N MET A 43 11.19 -16.14 -7.08
CA MET A 43 12.56 -16.63 -7.24
C MET A 43 12.64 -18.16 -7.15
N GLU A 44 13.65 -18.71 -7.80
CA GLU A 44 13.95 -20.13 -7.73
C GLU A 44 14.76 -20.49 -6.49
N LYS A 45 14.71 -21.76 -6.09
CA LYS A 45 15.52 -22.31 -5.00
C LYS A 45 17.01 -22.11 -5.29
N GLY A 46 17.75 -21.66 -4.28
CA GLY A 46 19.20 -21.45 -4.37
C GLY A 46 19.60 -20.05 -4.88
N LYS A 47 18.66 -19.21 -5.28
CA LYS A 47 18.97 -17.83 -5.61
C LYS A 47 19.53 -17.10 -4.39
N THR A 48 20.65 -16.41 -4.58
CA THR A 48 21.30 -15.59 -3.55
C THR A 48 21.57 -14.18 -4.05
N PHE A 49 21.89 -13.31 -3.14
CA PHE A 49 22.23 -11.92 -3.42
C PHE A 49 23.58 -11.58 -2.78
N ARG A 50 24.33 -10.69 -3.44
CA ARG A 50 25.59 -10.20 -2.87
C ARG A 50 25.31 -9.48 -1.55
N PRO A 51 25.96 -9.86 -0.44
CA PRO A 51 25.84 -9.15 0.82
C PRO A 51 26.16 -7.67 0.66
N HIS A 52 25.35 -6.81 1.24
CA HIS A 52 25.53 -5.37 1.18
C HIS A 52 24.94 -4.69 2.41
N ARG A 53 25.26 -3.44 2.59
CA ARG A 53 24.66 -2.54 3.57
C ARG A 53 24.16 -1.29 2.88
N HIS A 54 23.07 -0.73 3.40
CA HIS A 54 22.56 0.55 2.93
C HIS A 54 23.41 1.70 3.49
N VAL A 55 23.51 2.77 2.71
CA VAL A 55 24.20 3.99 3.12
C VAL A 55 23.23 4.98 3.75
N VAL A 56 23.72 5.73 4.72
CA VAL A 56 22.95 6.83 5.31
C VAL A 56 22.81 7.94 4.29
N LYS A 57 21.58 8.40 4.06
CA LYS A 57 21.28 9.51 3.15
C LYS A 57 20.55 10.61 3.90
N SER A 58 20.96 11.84 3.70
CA SER A 58 20.20 13.01 4.12
C SER A 58 19.22 13.39 3.02
N ARG A 59 17.93 13.43 3.33
CA ARG A 59 16.88 13.90 2.43
C ARG A 59 15.97 14.83 3.19
N THR A 60 15.65 15.97 2.57
CA THR A 60 14.67 16.92 3.09
C THR A 60 13.50 16.97 2.13
N TYR A 61 12.28 16.84 2.68
CA TYR A 61 11.04 16.98 1.93
C TYR A 61 10.27 18.16 2.49
N GLU A 62 9.78 19.03 1.61
CA GLU A 62 8.91 20.15 2.02
C GLU A 62 7.57 19.65 2.56
N LYS A 63 7.05 18.58 1.97
CA LYS A 63 5.80 17.95 2.37
C LYS A 63 5.97 16.44 2.35
N GLN A 64 5.41 15.81 3.36
CA GLN A 64 5.36 14.36 3.50
C GLN A 64 3.92 13.93 3.77
N ILE A 65 3.59 12.73 3.32
CA ILE A 65 2.33 12.06 3.63
C ILE A 65 2.64 10.62 4.03
N ALA A 66 1.97 10.13 5.06
CA ALA A 66 2.03 8.71 5.39
C ALA A 66 1.41 7.88 4.27
N GLN A 67 2.16 6.88 3.82
CA GLN A 67 1.70 5.89 2.84
C GLN A 67 1.69 4.53 3.52
N GLU A 68 0.67 3.73 3.25
CA GLU A 68 0.38 2.51 4.00
C GLU A 68 0.11 1.32 3.08
N SER A 69 0.50 0.15 3.54
CA SER A 69 0.24 -1.13 2.87
C SER A 69 -0.30 -2.15 3.85
N TRP A 70 -1.30 -2.93 3.41
CA TRP A 70 -1.73 -4.16 4.06
C TRP A 70 -1.41 -5.36 3.17
N ILE A 71 -0.81 -6.40 3.78
CA ILE A 71 -0.53 -7.69 3.15
C ILE A 71 -1.32 -8.76 3.89
N VAL A 72 -2.23 -9.43 3.21
CA VAL A 72 -3.06 -10.49 3.82
C VAL A 72 -2.23 -11.77 3.95
N ILE A 73 -2.13 -12.28 5.17
CA ILE A 73 -1.47 -13.54 5.50
C ILE A 73 -2.49 -14.68 5.52
N SER A 74 -3.65 -14.44 6.16
CA SER A 74 -4.77 -15.40 6.22
C SER A 74 -6.09 -14.66 6.27
N GLY A 75 -7.18 -15.32 5.88
CA GLY A 75 -8.52 -14.73 5.86
C GLY A 75 -8.77 -13.84 4.67
N LYS A 76 -9.71 -12.90 4.79
CA LYS A 76 -10.10 -11.96 3.73
C LYS A 76 -10.38 -10.57 4.26
N VAL A 77 -10.02 -9.58 3.47
CA VAL A 77 -10.21 -8.16 3.76
C VAL A 77 -10.89 -7.48 2.58
N ARG A 78 -11.95 -6.72 2.84
CA ARG A 78 -12.47 -5.75 1.88
C ARG A 78 -11.78 -4.41 2.13
N CYS A 79 -11.07 -3.91 1.14
CA CYS A 79 -10.59 -2.54 1.17
C CYS A 79 -11.72 -1.60 0.74
N ILE A 80 -11.81 -0.43 1.34
CA ILE A 80 -12.69 0.66 0.89
C ILE A 80 -11.77 1.84 0.63
N PHE A 81 -11.58 2.17 -0.63
CA PHE A 81 -10.69 3.24 -1.08
C PHE A 81 -11.48 4.47 -1.43
N TYR A 82 -10.97 5.62 -0.99
CA TYR A 82 -11.58 6.91 -1.21
C TYR A 82 -10.70 7.78 -2.11
N ASP A 83 -11.34 8.54 -2.97
CA ASP A 83 -10.70 9.58 -3.77
C ASP A 83 -10.35 10.81 -2.91
N LEU A 84 -9.75 11.83 -3.49
CA LEU A 84 -9.34 13.05 -2.82
C LEU A 84 -10.52 13.91 -2.32
N ASP A 85 -11.71 13.71 -2.86
CA ASP A 85 -12.97 14.33 -2.44
C ASP A 85 -13.77 13.49 -1.44
N ASN A 86 -13.16 12.43 -0.88
CA ASN A 86 -13.75 11.47 0.05
C ASN A 86 -14.86 10.59 -0.54
N THR A 87 -15.02 10.55 -1.86
CA THR A 87 -15.93 9.59 -2.50
C THR A 87 -15.27 8.21 -2.61
N ILE A 88 -16.08 7.14 -2.47
CA ILE A 88 -15.58 5.77 -2.65
C ILE A 88 -15.24 5.56 -4.12
N ILE A 89 -14.00 5.14 -4.40
CA ILE A 89 -13.50 4.91 -5.75
C ILE A 89 -13.33 3.42 -6.09
N ALA A 90 -13.06 2.58 -5.10
CA ALA A 90 -12.94 1.13 -5.28
C ALA A 90 -13.13 0.38 -3.96
N THR A 91 -13.60 -0.89 -4.06
CA THR A 91 -13.79 -1.76 -2.91
C THR A 91 -13.28 -3.19 -3.17
N PRO A 92 -11.97 -3.37 -3.49
CA PRO A 92 -11.44 -4.70 -3.79
C PRO A 92 -11.41 -5.59 -2.54
N ILE A 93 -11.60 -6.90 -2.77
CA ILE A 93 -11.38 -7.92 -1.75
C ILE A 93 -9.99 -8.51 -1.93
N LEU A 94 -9.23 -8.54 -0.84
CA LEU A 94 -7.90 -9.15 -0.77
C LEU A 94 -8.00 -10.55 -0.16
N GLN A 95 -7.24 -11.47 -0.73
CA GLN A 95 -7.05 -12.85 -0.29
C GLN A 95 -5.59 -13.06 0.18
N PRO A 96 -5.27 -14.19 0.84
CA PRO A 96 -3.90 -14.47 1.29
C PRO A 96 -2.85 -14.27 0.18
N GLY A 97 -1.82 -13.51 0.51
CA GLY A 97 -0.74 -13.10 -0.39
C GLY A 97 -1.03 -11.85 -1.23
N ASP A 98 -2.27 -11.36 -1.28
CA ASP A 98 -2.59 -10.09 -1.90
C ASP A 98 -2.12 -8.93 -1.03
N ALA A 99 -1.80 -7.80 -1.67
CA ALA A 99 -1.40 -6.57 -0.99
C ALA A 99 -2.15 -5.36 -1.54
N SER A 100 -2.41 -4.40 -0.67
CA SER A 100 -2.89 -3.06 -1.03
C SER A 100 -1.86 -2.01 -0.64
N PHE A 101 -1.83 -0.92 -1.39
CA PHE A 101 -1.04 0.26 -1.09
C PHE A 101 -1.91 1.49 -1.25
N THR A 102 -1.93 2.34 -0.24
CA THR A 102 -2.51 3.68 -0.31
C THR A 102 -1.38 4.69 -0.35
N LEU A 103 -1.29 5.42 -1.46
CA LEU A 103 -0.29 6.45 -1.69
C LEU A 103 -0.85 7.84 -1.38
N TYR A 104 -2.08 8.06 -1.79
CA TYR A 104 -2.89 9.27 -1.55
C TYR A 104 -4.36 8.87 -1.44
N GLY A 105 -5.23 9.82 -1.09
CA GLY A 105 -6.64 9.56 -0.82
C GLY A 105 -6.85 8.88 0.52
N GLY A 106 -8.07 8.41 0.74
CA GLY A 106 -8.46 7.74 1.97
C GLY A 106 -8.58 6.24 1.83
N HIS A 107 -8.56 5.55 2.94
CA HIS A 107 -8.82 4.11 2.98
C HIS A 107 -9.41 3.68 4.31
N THR A 108 -10.13 2.56 4.28
CA THR A 108 -10.47 1.76 5.45
C THR A 108 -10.60 0.29 5.05
N TYR A 109 -10.70 -0.57 6.04
CA TYR A 109 -10.73 -2.02 5.83
C TYR A 109 -11.88 -2.64 6.62
N GLU A 110 -12.54 -3.60 6.00
CA GLU A 110 -13.53 -4.47 6.63
C GLU A 110 -13.00 -5.90 6.65
N ILE A 111 -12.94 -6.50 7.82
CA ILE A 111 -12.55 -7.90 7.98
C ILE A 111 -13.75 -8.78 7.65
N ILE A 112 -13.60 -9.67 6.66
CA ILE A 112 -14.69 -10.49 6.12
C ILE A 112 -14.73 -11.87 6.76
N GLU A 113 -13.60 -12.39 7.21
CA GLU A 113 -13.47 -13.72 7.83
C GLU A 113 -12.85 -13.60 9.21
N ASP A 114 -13.28 -14.47 10.14
CA ASP A 114 -12.67 -14.56 11.46
C ASP A 114 -11.18 -14.93 11.35
N ASP A 115 -10.40 -14.55 12.36
CA ASP A 115 -8.95 -14.81 12.44
C ASP A 115 -8.14 -14.28 11.24
N THR A 116 -8.67 -13.30 10.51
CA THR A 116 -7.93 -12.62 9.46
C THR A 116 -6.67 -11.97 10.02
N THR A 117 -5.54 -12.31 9.42
CA THR A 117 -4.22 -11.81 9.82
C THR A 117 -3.57 -11.07 8.66
N VAL A 118 -3.06 -9.87 8.94
CA VAL A 118 -2.38 -9.02 7.97
C VAL A 118 -1.06 -8.51 8.55
N TYR A 119 -0.10 -8.17 7.66
CA TYR A 119 0.97 -7.24 8.00
C TYR A 119 0.61 -5.85 7.48
N GLU A 120 0.72 -4.87 8.36
CA GLU A 120 0.65 -3.45 8.01
C GLU A 120 2.06 -2.87 7.94
N TYR A 121 2.37 -2.22 6.84
CA TYR A 121 3.58 -1.41 6.66
C TYR A 121 3.16 0.00 6.37
N LYS A 122 3.83 0.96 6.99
CA LYS A 122 3.66 2.37 6.65
C LYS A 122 4.96 3.14 6.77
N THR A 123 5.02 4.26 6.10
CA THR A 123 6.16 5.16 6.20
C THR A 123 6.18 5.84 7.57
N GLY A 124 7.36 6.01 8.13
CA GLY A 124 7.59 6.62 9.44
C GLY A 124 8.62 7.74 9.36
N PRO A 125 9.06 8.25 10.52
CA PRO A 125 8.65 7.85 11.88
C PRO A 125 7.19 8.21 12.22
N TYR A 126 6.60 7.45 13.15
CA TYR A 126 5.22 7.64 13.59
C TYR A 126 5.15 8.57 14.80
N GLU A 127 4.43 9.67 14.69
CA GLU A 127 4.32 10.72 15.70
C GLU A 127 2.94 10.77 16.37
N GLY A 128 2.14 9.73 16.20
CA GLY A 128 0.81 9.60 16.77
C GLY A 128 -0.31 9.86 15.75
N GLN A 129 -1.50 9.34 16.07
CA GLN A 129 -2.65 9.36 15.16
C GLN A 129 -3.10 10.77 14.78
N GLU A 130 -3.04 11.71 15.71
CA GLU A 130 -3.50 13.09 15.50
C GLU A 130 -2.68 13.85 14.45
N LEU A 131 -1.38 13.49 14.30
CA LEU A 131 -0.49 14.09 13.32
C LEU A 131 -0.40 13.29 12.01
N ASP A 132 -0.96 12.08 12.00
CA ASP A 132 -0.84 11.14 10.88
C ASP A 132 -2.05 11.14 9.95
N LYS A 133 -3.26 11.33 10.49
CA LYS A 133 -4.49 11.17 9.72
C LYS A 133 -5.63 12.10 10.14
N VAL A 134 -6.53 12.29 9.21
CA VAL A 134 -7.84 12.93 9.41
C VAL A 134 -8.91 11.92 9.07
N PHE A 135 -9.96 11.80 9.91
CA PHE A 135 -11.06 10.88 9.64
C PHE A 135 -11.99 11.41 8.55
N ILE A 136 -12.45 10.48 7.72
CA ILE A 136 -13.50 10.74 6.73
C ILE A 136 -14.81 10.43 7.43
N ASP A 137 -15.61 11.47 7.69
CA ASP A 137 -16.96 11.32 8.22
C ASP A 137 -17.86 10.82 7.08
N ASN A 138 -18.24 9.56 7.15
CA ASN A 138 -19.34 9.06 6.36
C ASN A 138 -20.63 9.63 6.98
N GLY A 139 -21.09 10.72 6.38
CA GLY A 139 -22.35 11.36 6.77
C GLY A 139 -23.56 10.41 6.68
#